data_237052859169016e851f159c5f6f1063
#
_entry.id   237052859169016e851f159c5f6f1063
#
_cell.length_a   1.000
_cell.length_b   1.000
_cell.length_c   1.000
_cell.angle_alpha   90.00
_cell.angle_beta   90.00
_cell.angle_gamma   90.00
#
_symmetry.space_group_name_H-M   'P 1'
#
loop_
_entity.id
_entity.type
_entity.pdbx_description
1 polymer ?
#
loop_
_entity_poly.entity_id
_entity_poly.type
_entity_poly.pdbx_seq_one_letter_code
_entity_poly.pdbx_strand_id
1 'polypeptide(L)'
;MRKYAQIFHGEVIYIIDSFASLSDLREHFSEDTVWLDVTNVEDIEVGYIQVVDKDGKITFRRSVDNDFDSLGDSEKINAMIYAAKVRRDKYLDELAQSKRYLDARDCFDYDYGIYSDGHKLKDLKFKLDQFILERVPSLISLDAARDLDFESEAKRLEFEW
;
A
#
# COMPACT_ATOMS: atom_id res chain seq x y z
N MET A 1 4.13 16.06 -24.78
CA MET A 1 4.77 15.17 -23.82
C MET A 1 3.92 13.92 -23.65
N ARG A 2 4.54 12.76 -23.66
CA ARG A 2 3.87 11.48 -23.51
C ARG A 2 4.24 10.84 -22.18
N LYS A 3 3.33 10.03 -21.63
CA LYS A 3 3.58 9.24 -20.44
C LYS A 3 3.88 7.80 -20.84
N TYR A 4 4.96 7.26 -20.32
CA TYR A 4 5.38 5.88 -20.56
C TYR A 4 5.48 5.11 -19.25
N ALA A 5 5.08 3.85 -19.29
CA ALA A 5 5.25 2.93 -18.18
C ALA A 5 6.27 1.84 -18.56
N GLN A 6 7.20 1.58 -17.66
CA GLN A 6 8.13 0.46 -17.77
C GLN A 6 7.51 -0.75 -17.06
N ILE A 7 7.36 -1.85 -17.78
CA ILE A 7 6.75 -3.08 -17.30
C ILE A 7 7.82 -4.16 -17.16
N PHE A 8 7.87 -4.81 -16.01
CA PHE A 8 8.77 -5.93 -15.75
C PHE A 8 7.95 -7.06 -15.11
N HIS A 9 7.94 -8.23 -15.77
CA HIS A 9 7.13 -9.38 -15.38
C HIS A 9 5.64 -9.02 -15.10
N GLY A 10 5.06 -8.17 -15.96
CA GLY A 10 3.66 -7.77 -15.86
C GLY A 10 3.36 -6.70 -14.83
N GLU A 11 4.36 -6.19 -14.12
CA GLU A 11 4.21 -5.15 -13.10
C GLU A 11 4.78 -3.82 -13.56
N VAL A 12 4.08 -2.73 -13.28
CA VAL A 12 4.55 -1.37 -13.53
C VAL A 12 5.63 -1.03 -12.50
N ILE A 13 6.87 -0.89 -12.97
CA ILE A 13 8.02 -0.58 -12.09
C ILE A 13 8.46 0.88 -12.17
N TYR A 14 8.07 1.60 -13.22
CA TYR A 14 8.45 3.00 -13.40
C TYR A 14 7.49 3.69 -14.35
N ILE A 15 7.21 4.97 -14.07
CA ILE A 15 6.38 5.82 -14.94
C ILE A 15 7.14 7.12 -15.17
N ILE A 16 7.24 7.54 -16.43
CA ILE A 16 7.95 8.75 -16.82
C ILE A 16 7.15 9.57 -17.83
N ASP A 17 7.19 10.87 -17.71
CA ASP A 17 6.75 11.81 -18.73
C ASP A 17 7.96 12.21 -19.57
N SER A 18 7.87 12.05 -20.90
CA SER A 18 9.00 12.30 -21.79
C SER A 18 8.54 12.77 -23.16
N PHE A 19 9.39 13.56 -23.81
CA PHE A 19 9.26 13.91 -25.22
C PHE A 19 9.91 12.88 -26.15
N ALA A 20 10.70 11.95 -25.62
CA ALA A 20 11.30 10.88 -26.39
C ALA A 20 10.25 9.97 -27.01
N SER A 21 10.58 9.31 -28.12
CA SER A 21 9.73 8.30 -28.71
C SER A 21 9.84 6.98 -27.96
N LEU A 22 8.85 6.10 -28.14
CA LEU A 22 8.89 4.75 -27.57
C LEU A 22 10.12 3.96 -28.06
N SER A 23 10.51 4.15 -29.32
CA SER A 23 11.71 3.53 -29.90
C SER A 23 12.97 3.97 -29.18
N ASP A 24 13.10 5.27 -28.86
CA ASP A 24 14.26 5.81 -28.14
C ASP A 24 14.39 5.20 -26.74
N LEU A 25 13.27 5.03 -26.05
CA LEU A 25 13.28 4.41 -24.73
C LEU A 25 13.70 2.94 -24.79
N ARG A 26 13.22 2.20 -25.79
CA ARG A 26 13.55 0.78 -25.96
C ARG A 26 15.03 0.54 -26.29
N GLU A 27 15.68 1.49 -26.96
CA GLU A 27 17.10 1.39 -27.30
C GLU A 27 18.03 1.52 -26.08
N HIS A 28 17.59 2.22 -25.04
CA HIS A 28 18.40 2.53 -23.88
C HIS A 28 18.23 1.57 -22.69
N PHE A 29 17.30 0.62 -22.78
CA PHE A 29 16.98 -0.27 -21.66
C PHE A 29 17.07 -1.74 -22.06
N SER A 30 17.21 -2.61 -21.05
CA SER A 30 17.32 -4.05 -21.20
C SER A 30 16.14 -4.65 -21.98
N GLU A 31 16.40 -5.70 -22.77
CA GLU A 31 15.36 -6.45 -23.49
C GLU A 31 14.31 -7.10 -22.56
N ASP A 32 14.66 -7.32 -21.28
CA ASP A 32 13.75 -7.91 -20.29
C ASP A 32 12.66 -6.93 -19.83
N THR A 33 12.78 -5.65 -20.17
CA THR A 33 11.80 -4.63 -19.81
C THR A 33 11.00 -4.21 -21.04
N VAL A 34 9.72 -3.94 -20.83
CA VAL A 34 8.79 -3.49 -21.86
C VAL A 34 8.36 -2.07 -21.53
N TRP A 35 8.42 -1.20 -22.53
CA TRP A 35 7.90 0.15 -22.44
C TRP A 35 6.56 0.26 -23.17
N LEU A 36 5.57 0.84 -22.50
CA LEU A 36 4.26 1.10 -23.06
C LEU A 36 3.93 2.59 -23.00
N ASP A 37 3.29 3.09 -24.06
CA ASP A 37 2.72 4.43 -24.07
C ASP A 37 1.40 4.38 -23.29
N VAL A 38 1.35 5.02 -22.15
CA VAL A 38 0.18 5.06 -21.27
C VAL A 38 -0.41 6.47 -21.14
N THR A 39 -0.16 7.33 -22.13
CA THR A 39 -0.60 8.73 -22.14
C THR A 39 -2.11 8.86 -21.90
N ASN A 40 -2.91 7.94 -22.44
CA ASN A 40 -4.36 7.96 -22.35
C ASN A 40 -4.92 7.04 -21.25
N VAL A 41 -4.05 6.48 -20.40
CA VAL A 41 -4.47 5.66 -19.26
C VAL A 41 -4.64 6.55 -18.05
N GLU A 42 -5.85 6.64 -17.52
CA GLU A 42 -6.20 7.56 -16.44
C GLU A 42 -5.70 7.07 -15.07
N ASP A 43 -5.76 5.78 -14.83
CA ASP A 43 -5.47 5.20 -13.52
C ASP A 43 -4.33 4.20 -13.64
N ILE A 44 -3.10 4.69 -13.45
CA ILE A 44 -1.90 3.87 -13.46
C ILE A 44 -0.88 4.42 -12.45
N GLU A 45 -0.35 3.52 -11.63
CA GLU A 45 0.70 3.82 -10.65
C GLU A 45 1.76 2.72 -10.64
N VAL A 46 2.95 3.03 -10.14
CA VAL A 46 3.97 2.03 -9.89
C VAL A 46 3.41 0.96 -8.93
N GLY A 47 3.63 -0.30 -9.25
CA GLY A 47 3.10 -1.45 -8.52
C GLY A 47 1.82 -2.04 -9.10
N TYR A 48 1.18 -1.37 -10.06
CA TYR A 48 0.01 -1.94 -10.75
C TYR A 48 0.41 -3.11 -11.64
N ILE A 49 -0.53 -4.04 -11.85
CA ILE A 49 -0.36 -5.18 -12.75
C ILE A 49 -1.01 -4.89 -14.09
N GLN A 50 -0.32 -5.26 -15.16
CA GLN A 50 -0.86 -5.25 -16.52
C GLN A 50 -1.83 -6.44 -16.68
N VAL A 51 -3.04 -6.16 -17.12
CA VAL A 51 -4.06 -7.17 -17.40
C VAL A 51 -4.50 -7.04 -18.87
N VAL A 52 -4.47 -8.15 -19.60
CA VAL A 52 -4.95 -8.21 -21.00
C VAL A 52 -6.29 -8.93 -20.99
N ASP A 53 -7.35 -8.27 -21.47
CA ASP A 53 -8.67 -8.86 -21.54
C ASP A 53 -8.82 -9.76 -22.79
N LYS A 54 -10.03 -10.34 -22.98
CA LYS A 54 -10.32 -11.24 -24.10
C LYS A 54 -10.22 -10.56 -25.47
N ASP A 55 -10.40 -9.26 -25.50
CA ASP A 55 -10.35 -8.45 -26.73
C ASP A 55 -8.94 -7.91 -27.03
N GLY A 56 -7.95 -8.27 -26.19
CA GLY A 56 -6.59 -7.79 -26.29
C GLY A 56 -6.38 -6.39 -25.72
N LYS A 57 -7.37 -5.82 -25.04
CA LYS A 57 -7.26 -4.51 -24.41
C LYS A 57 -6.40 -4.61 -23.13
N ILE A 58 -5.42 -3.73 -23.03
CA ILE A 58 -4.53 -3.66 -21.88
C ILE A 58 -5.11 -2.70 -20.85
N THR A 59 -5.26 -3.18 -19.61
CA THR A 59 -5.65 -2.38 -18.45
C THR A 59 -4.66 -2.58 -17.34
N PHE A 60 -4.65 -1.67 -16.36
CA PHE A 60 -3.76 -1.74 -15.20
C PHE A 60 -4.60 -1.73 -13.92
N ARG A 61 -4.25 -2.59 -12.98
CA ARG A 61 -4.97 -2.74 -11.70
C ARG A 61 -3.97 -2.91 -10.57
N ARG A 62 -4.39 -2.55 -9.37
CA ARG A 62 -3.62 -2.88 -8.16
C ARG A 62 -3.48 -4.40 -8.06
N SER A 63 -2.27 -4.87 -7.78
CA SER A 63 -1.99 -6.32 -7.74
C SER A 63 -2.87 -7.08 -6.75
N VAL A 64 -3.17 -6.47 -5.60
CA VAL A 64 -3.99 -7.09 -4.55
C VAL A 64 -5.47 -7.14 -4.96
N ASP A 65 -5.98 -6.10 -5.66
CA ASP A 65 -7.38 -6.03 -6.09
C ASP A 65 -7.70 -6.98 -7.23
N ASN A 66 -6.68 -7.34 -8.04
CA ASN A 66 -6.87 -8.15 -9.23
C ASN A 66 -7.35 -9.57 -8.92
N ASP A 67 -6.91 -10.13 -7.79
CA ASP A 67 -7.20 -11.51 -7.42
C ASP A 67 -8.15 -11.63 -6.21
N PHE A 68 -8.53 -10.52 -5.58
CA PHE A 68 -9.28 -10.56 -4.33
C PHE A 68 -10.59 -11.32 -4.45
N ASP A 69 -11.39 -11.05 -5.49
CA ASP A 69 -12.71 -11.67 -5.66
C ASP A 69 -12.62 -13.18 -5.94
N SER A 70 -11.45 -13.66 -6.42
CA SER A 70 -11.21 -15.08 -6.68
C SER A 70 -10.72 -15.85 -5.47
N LEU A 71 -10.37 -15.15 -4.39
CA LEU A 71 -9.86 -15.78 -3.16
C LEU A 71 -10.97 -16.51 -2.37
N GLY A 72 -10.60 -17.54 -1.63
CA GLY A 72 -11.47 -18.15 -0.63
C GLY A 72 -11.68 -17.22 0.57
N ASP A 73 -12.66 -17.52 1.42
CA ASP A 73 -13.03 -16.64 2.54
C ASP A 73 -11.87 -16.36 3.50
N SER A 74 -11.10 -17.38 3.88
CA SER A 74 -9.97 -17.19 4.78
C SER A 74 -8.83 -16.39 4.13
N GLU A 75 -8.61 -16.57 2.84
CA GLU A 75 -7.61 -15.82 2.08
C GLU A 75 -8.00 -14.35 1.92
N LYS A 76 -9.30 -14.08 1.72
CA LYS A 76 -9.83 -12.70 1.71
C LYS A 76 -9.61 -12.01 3.04
N ILE A 77 -9.88 -12.70 4.14
CA ILE A 77 -9.64 -12.17 5.48
C ILE A 77 -8.16 -11.85 5.68
N ASN A 78 -7.27 -12.75 5.30
CA ASN A 78 -5.82 -12.52 5.40
C ASN A 78 -5.35 -11.33 4.55
N ALA A 79 -5.88 -11.18 3.34
CA ALA A 79 -5.57 -10.04 2.48
C ALA A 79 -6.05 -8.72 3.10
N MET A 80 -7.25 -8.71 3.69
CA MET A 80 -7.78 -7.53 4.38
C MET A 80 -6.98 -7.21 5.66
N ILE A 81 -6.56 -8.22 6.42
CA ILE A 81 -5.68 -8.02 7.59
C ILE A 81 -4.38 -7.36 7.16
N TYR A 82 -3.76 -7.86 6.09
CA TYR A 82 -2.52 -7.29 5.57
C TYR A 82 -2.71 -5.81 5.16
N ALA A 83 -3.76 -5.51 4.39
CA ALA A 83 -4.07 -4.15 3.97
C ALA A 83 -4.29 -3.21 5.17
N ALA A 84 -5.01 -3.68 6.19
CA ALA A 84 -5.25 -2.93 7.41
C ALA A 84 -3.94 -2.68 8.19
N LYS A 85 -3.06 -3.68 8.27
CA LYS A 85 -1.75 -3.52 8.94
C LYS A 85 -0.85 -2.52 8.23
N VAL A 86 -0.85 -2.49 6.91
CA VAL A 86 -0.10 -1.49 6.14
C VAL A 86 -0.61 -0.08 6.46
N ARG A 87 -1.92 0.11 6.53
CA ARG A 87 -2.52 1.41 6.90
C ARG A 87 -2.22 1.77 8.36
N ARG A 88 -2.28 0.80 9.26
CA ARG A 88 -1.90 1.00 10.67
C ARG A 88 -0.45 1.46 10.80
N ASP A 89 0.47 0.81 10.10
CA ASP A 89 1.89 1.17 10.16
C ASP A 89 2.13 2.61 9.68
N LYS A 90 1.42 3.03 8.63
CA LYS A 90 1.45 4.42 8.18
C LYS A 90 0.96 5.39 9.25
N TYR A 91 -0.13 5.04 9.93
CA TYR A 91 -0.67 5.84 11.04
C TYR A 91 0.33 5.95 12.20
N LEU A 92 0.97 4.84 12.59
CA LEU A 92 2.00 4.84 13.62
C LEU A 92 3.21 5.68 13.23
N ASP A 93 3.63 5.65 11.96
CA ASP A 93 4.70 6.51 11.45
C ASP A 93 4.31 8.00 11.56
N GLU A 94 3.08 8.36 11.22
CA GLU A 94 2.57 9.71 11.35
C GLU A 94 2.58 10.20 12.81
N LEU A 95 2.17 9.35 13.75
CA LEU A 95 2.23 9.66 15.18
C LEU A 95 3.68 9.86 15.65
N ALA A 96 4.59 8.97 15.27
CA ALA A 96 6.00 9.08 15.64
C ALA A 96 6.60 10.39 15.07
N GLN A 97 6.30 10.72 13.83
CA GLN A 97 6.76 11.95 13.20
C GLN A 97 6.22 13.20 13.91
N SER A 98 5.01 13.15 14.46
CA SER A 98 4.44 14.23 15.25
C SER A 98 5.23 14.50 16.54
N LYS A 99 5.95 13.49 17.03
CA LYS A 99 6.88 13.57 18.19
C LYS A 99 8.34 13.74 17.75
N ARG A 100 8.59 14.03 16.46
CA ARG A 100 9.91 14.26 15.87
C ARG A 100 10.81 13.02 15.76
N TYR A 101 10.25 11.83 15.79
CA TYR A 101 10.94 10.63 15.38
C TYR A 101 10.89 10.51 13.84
N LEU A 102 11.79 9.72 13.26
CA LEU A 102 11.82 9.50 11.81
C LEU A 102 10.58 8.71 11.36
N ASP A 103 10.26 7.66 12.10
CA ASP A 103 9.12 6.78 11.87
C ASP A 103 8.79 6.01 13.16
N ALA A 104 7.81 5.10 13.10
CA ALA A 104 7.45 4.28 14.25
C ALA A 104 8.60 3.42 14.74
N ARG A 105 9.37 2.83 13.83
CA ARG A 105 10.50 1.96 14.16
C ARG A 105 11.57 2.71 14.95
N ASP A 106 11.88 3.95 14.54
CA ASP A 106 12.78 4.83 15.28
C ASP A 106 12.27 5.08 16.71
N CYS A 107 10.98 5.40 16.84
CA CYS A 107 10.33 5.62 18.14
C CYS A 107 10.38 4.38 19.04
N PHE A 108 10.20 3.17 18.49
CA PHE A 108 10.23 1.93 19.26
C PHE A 108 11.56 1.70 19.97
N ASP A 109 12.66 2.24 19.45
CA ASP A 109 13.98 2.12 20.07
C ASP A 109 14.08 2.92 21.40
N TYR A 110 13.16 3.85 21.64
CA TYR A 110 13.08 4.67 22.86
C TYR A 110 12.10 4.06 23.88
N ASP A 111 12.23 2.77 24.12
CA ASP A 111 11.43 2.03 25.11
C ASP A 111 12.24 1.81 26.40
N TYR A 112 12.07 2.72 27.36
CA TYR A 112 12.77 2.74 28.63
C TYR A 112 11.82 2.51 29.82
N GLY A 113 10.62 1.98 29.58
CA GLY A 113 9.59 1.73 30.58
C GLY A 113 8.23 2.28 30.15
N ILE A 114 7.21 2.07 30.97
CA ILE A 114 5.81 2.32 30.61
C ILE A 114 5.48 3.78 30.26
N TYR A 115 6.30 4.72 30.67
CA TYR A 115 6.10 6.14 30.40
C TYR A 115 6.92 6.64 29.19
N SER A 116 7.75 5.80 28.60
CA SER A 116 8.55 6.17 27.43
C SER A 116 7.71 6.16 26.15
N ASP A 117 8.09 6.99 25.18
CA ASP A 117 7.38 7.10 23.91
C ASP A 117 7.37 5.77 23.15
N GLY A 118 8.49 5.06 23.12
CA GLY A 118 8.58 3.76 22.45
C GLY A 118 7.64 2.73 23.05
N HIS A 119 7.53 2.67 24.36
CA HIS A 119 6.60 1.76 25.03
C HIS A 119 5.14 2.10 24.73
N LYS A 120 4.79 3.38 24.81
CA LYS A 120 3.43 3.85 24.52
C LYS A 120 3.02 3.52 23.09
N LEU A 121 3.89 3.72 22.13
CA LEU A 121 3.61 3.42 20.73
C LEU A 121 3.50 1.91 20.47
N LYS A 122 4.34 1.10 21.09
CA LYS A 122 4.24 -0.37 21.03
C LYS A 122 2.93 -0.88 21.62
N ASP A 123 2.50 -0.33 22.75
CA ASP A 123 1.24 -0.68 23.37
C ASP A 123 0.05 -0.32 22.46
N LEU A 124 0.09 0.86 21.85
CA LEU A 124 -0.92 1.25 20.86
C LEU A 124 -0.92 0.31 19.66
N LYS A 125 0.25 -0.04 19.14
CA LYS A 125 0.37 -1.00 18.02
C LYS A 125 -0.30 -2.32 18.38
N PHE A 126 -0.04 -2.85 19.56
CA PHE A 126 -0.65 -4.10 20.01
C PHE A 126 -2.18 -4.00 20.08
N LYS A 127 -2.70 -2.92 20.64
CA LYS A 127 -4.15 -2.68 20.71
C LYS A 127 -4.79 -2.50 19.34
N LEU A 128 -4.11 -1.82 18.43
CA LEU A 128 -4.57 -1.67 17.04
C LEU A 128 -4.53 -3.00 16.28
N ASP A 129 -3.56 -3.89 16.56
CA ASP A 129 -3.56 -5.25 16.01
C ASP A 129 -4.84 -6.01 16.42
N GLN A 130 -5.22 -5.90 17.67
CA GLN A 130 -6.45 -6.54 18.15
C GLN A 130 -7.70 -5.93 17.50
N PHE A 131 -7.74 -4.62 17.36
CA PHE A 131 -8.81 -3.93 16.65
C PHE A 131 -8.96 -4.44 15.21
N ILE A 132 -7.84 -4.61 14.49
CA ILE A 132 -7.84 -5.16 13.13
C ILE A 132 -8.45 -6.56 13.11
N LEU A 133 -8.01 -7.44 14.01
CA LEU A 133 -8.51 -8.82 14.09
C LEU A 133 -10.00 -8.90 14.42
N GLU A 134 -10.51 -7.96 15.19
CA GLU A 134 -11.93 -7.91 15.53
C GLU A 134 -12.80 -7.33 14.41
N ARG A 135 -12.28 -6.32 13.67
CA ARG A 135 -13.05 -5.61 12.65
C ARG A 135 -13.03 -6.26 11.28
N VAL A 136 -11.90 -6.84 10.88
CA VAL A 136 -11.71 -7.36 9.52
C VAL A 136 -12.74 -8.43 9.14
N PRO A 137 -13.15 -9.38 10.00
CA PRO A 137 -14.14 -10.39 9.61
C PRO A 137 -15.49 -9.82 9.19
N SER A 138 -15.81 -8.59 9.61
CA SER A 138 -17.07 -7.90 9.24
C SER A 138 -16.96 -7.08 7.96
N LEU A 139 -15.75 -6.93 7.40
CA LEU A 139 -15.51 -6.16 6.20
C LEU A 139 -15.67 -7.03 4.94
N ILE A 140 -16.06 -6.39 3.83
CA ILE A 140 -16.34 -7.08 2.57
C ILE A 140 -15.41 -6.68 1.44
N SER A 141 -14.50 -5.73 1.65
CA SER A 141 -13.60 -5.23 0.61
C SER A 141 -12.25 -4.83 1.15
N LEU A 142 -11.24 -4.84 0.27
CA LEU A 142 -9.91 -4.32 0.60
C LEU A 142 -9.94 -2.82 0.89
N ASP A 143 -10.76 -2.05 0.18
CA ASP A 143 -10.89 -0.61 0.42
C ASP A 143 -11.40 -0.32 1.81
N ALA A 144 -12.38 -1.08 2.30
CA ALA A 144 -12.86 -0.95 3.68
C ALA A 144 -11.74 -1.21 4.70
N ALA A 145 -10.88 -2.20 4.45
CA ALA A 145 -9.72 -2.49 5.31
C ALA A 145 -8.69 -1.36 5.30
N ARG A 146 -8.43 -0.77 4.12
CA ARG A 146 -7.51 0.37 3.98
C ARG A 146 -8.05 1.65 4.61
N ASP A 147 -9.38 1.76 4.76
CA ASP A 147 -10.07 2.95 5.28
C ASP A 147 -10.39 2.84 6.78
N LEU A 148 -9.89 1.83 7.47
CA LEU A 148 -10.07 1.73 8.91
C LEU A 148 -9.55 2.99 9.61
N ASP A 149 -10.38 3.54 10.49
CA ASP A 149 -10.10 4.79 11.19
C ASP A 149 -9.33 4.52 12.49
N PHE A 150 -8.00 4.44 12.37
CA PHE A 150 -7.13 4.22 13.51
C PHE A 150 -7.04 5.43 14.44
N GLU A 151 -7.23 6.64 13.91
CA GLU A 151 -7.25 7.84 14.73
C GLU A 151 -8.41 7.83 15.73
N SER A 152 -9.62 7.49 15.27
CA SER A 152 -10.78 7.35 16.15
C SER A 152 -10.59 6.23 17.16
N GLU A 153 -10.00 5.11 16.76
CA GLU A 153 -9.73 4.00 17.67
C GLU A 153 -8.69 4.38 18.73
N ALA A 154 -7.64 5.10 18.36
CA ALA A 154 -6.65 5.60 19.32
C ALA A 154 -7.29 6.54 20.35
N LYS A 155 -8.21 7.40 19.92
CA LYS A 155 -8.99 8.25 20.83
C LYS A 155 -9.87 7.44 21.78
N ARG A 156 -10.54 6.42 21.27
CA ARG A 156 -11.35 5.52 22.09
C ARG A 156 -10.51 4.79 23.14
N LEU A 157 -9.30 4.43 22.79
CA LEU A 157 -8.31 3.79 23.68
C LEU A 157 -7.62 4.77 24.62
N GLU A 158 -7.97 6.05 24.54
CA GLU A 158 -7.36 7.12 25.35
C GLU A 158 -5.84 7.21 25.20
N PHE A 159 -5.35 7.00 23.97
CA PHE A 159 -3.91 7.10 23.70
C PHE A 159 -3.43 8.53 23.89
N GLU A 160 -2.39 8.68 24.71
CA GLU A 160 -1.68 9.95 24.94
C GLU A 160 -0.17 9.69 25.01
N TRP A 161 0.58 10.62 24.45
CA TRP A 161 2.04 10.58 24.55
C TRP A 161 2.58 10.72 25.98
#